data_9d19382c349cf48bca8f2e11c0eb9e0c
#
_entry.id   9d19382c349cf48bca8f2e11c0eb9e0c
#
_cell.length_a   1.000
_cell.length_b   1.000
_cell.length_c   1.000
_cell.angle_alpha   90.00
_cell.angle_beta   90.00
_cell.angle_gamma   90.00
#
_symmetry.space_group_name_H-M   'P 1'
#
loop_
_entity.id
_entity.type
_entity.pdbx_description
1 polymer ?
#
loop_
_entity_poly.entity_id
_entity_poly.type
_entity_poly.pdbx_seq_one_letter_code
_entity_poly.pdbx_strand_id
1 'polypeptide(L)'
;PASWPAREIVDQVSLQRSRAPRAAGAPGAPATDGAAGAAGHIHFSLSTLAQDRAGLATLLQMGPYARPALVPAMPWLGDTPPAGPTLRRRVGGLRIEGPATAARWAVWRRIGGTWRFDVQPAQDRDLDTAGASAVAVATVDRTGKLSEVQLLHLP
;
A
#
# COMPACT_ATOMS: atom_id res chain seq x y z
N PRO A 1 27.22 19.31 16.75
CA PRO A 1 25.78 19.13 16.63
C PRO A 1 25.44 17.68 16.91
N ALA A 2 24.53 17.46 17.90
CA ALA A 2 24.09 16.11 18.22
C ALA A 2 23.40 15.52 16.99
N SER A 3 24.00 14.48 16.39
CA SER A 3 23.33 13.73 15.33
C SER A 3 22.22 12.91 15.99
N TRP A 4 21.00 13.06 15.48
CA TRP A 4 19.89 12.22 15.93
C TRP A 4 20.22 10.75 15.65
N PRO A 5 20.01 9.84 16.61
CA PRO A 5 20.23 8.42 16.38
C PRO A 5 19.29 7.94 15.25
N ALA A 6 19.79 7.10 14.36
CA ALA A 6 18.99 6.55 13.27
C ALA A 6 17.69 5.88 13.76
N ARG A 7 17.75 5.24 14.95
CA ARG A 7 16.60 4.61 15.60
C ARG A 7 15.49 5.59 15.94
N GLU A 8 15.82 6.79 16.41
CA GLU A 8 14.84 7.84 16.71
C GLU A 8 14.05 8.25 15.47
N ILE A 9 14.72 8.36 14.32
CA ILE A 9 14.06 8.68 13.05
C ILE A 9 13.09 7.56 12.65
N VAL A 10 13.50 6.30 12.80
CA VAL A 10 12.64 5.14 12.53
C VAL A 10 11.42 5.11 13.45
N ASP A 11 11.60 5.42 14.73
CA ASP A 11 10.53 5.44 15.71
C ASP A 11 9.53 6.58 15.44
N GLN A 12 10.01 7.76 15.03
CA GLN A 12 9.15 8.88 14.61
C GLN A 12 8.32 8.53 13.38
N VAL A 13 8.91 7.90 12.35
CA VAL A 13 8.18 7.43 11.16
C VAL A 13 7.12 6.40 11.56
N SER A 14 7.45 5.47 12.43
CA SER A 14 6.54 4.42 12.90
C SER A 14 5.39 5.01 13.70
N LEU A 15 5.66 5.99 14.57
CA LEU A 15 4.64 6.70 15.35
C LEU A 15 3.69 7.48 14.45
N GLN A 16 4.20 8.21 13.45
CA GLN A 16 3.35 8.93 12.50
C GLN A 16 2.48 7.97 11.68
N ARG A 17 3.02 6.83 11.24
CA ARG A 17 2.26 5.80 10.51
C ARG A 17 1.18 5.16 11.36
N SER A 18 1.41 4.97 12.66
CA SER A 18 0.39 4.42 13.56
C SER A 18 -0.80 5.36 13.77
N ARG A 19 -0.59 6.66 13.56
CA ARG A 19 -1.59 7.73 13.65
C ARG A 19 -2.22 8.07 12.29
N ALA A 20 -1.61 7.62 11.20
CA ALA A 20 -2.17 7.85 9.86
C ALA A 20 -3.48 7.07 9.68
N PRO A 21 -4.49 7.63 9.01
CA PRO A 21 -5.69 6.89 8.65
C PRO A 21 -5.27 5.66 7.83
N ARG A 22 -5.86 4.51 8.17
CA ARG A 22 -5.68 3.30 7.36
C ARG A 22 -6.10 3.60 5.93
N ALA A 23 -5.33 3.08 4.95
CA ALA A 23 -5.64 3.26 3.55
C ALA A 23 -7.13 2.99 3.29
N ALA A 24 -7.83 4.00 2.79
CA ALA A 24 -9.22 3.88 2.39
C ALA A 24 -9.37 2.67 1.44
N GLY A 25 -10.37 1.82 1.67
CA GLY A 25 -10.67 0.70 0.79
C GLY A 25 -10.35 -0.68 1.32
N ALA A 26 -9.74 -0.85 2.49
CA ALA A 26 -9.62 -2.19 3.07
C ALA A 26 -11.02 -2.73 3.44
N PRO A 27 -11.42 -3.93 2.97
CA PRO A 27 -12.71 -4.52 3.32
C PRO A 27 -12.84 -4.63 4.85
N GLY A 28 -13.90 -4.05 5.41
CA GLY A 28 -14.17 -4.04 6.85
C GLY A 28 -13.36 -3.01 7.66
N ALA A 29 -12.60 -2.12 7.01
CA ALA A 29 -12.08 -0.94 7.67
C ALA A 29 -13.21 0.10 7.73
N PRO A 30 -13.46 0.76 8.90
CA PRO A 30 -14.36 1.89 8.93
C PRO A 30 -13.85 2.95 7.95
N ALA A 31 -14.76 3.57 7.18
CA ALA A 31 -14.44 4.76 6.42
C ALA A 31 -13.90 5.78 7.41
N THR A 32 -12.61 6.08 7.36
CA THR A 32 -12.04 7.11 8.22
C THR A 32 -12.28 8.44 7.54
N ASP A 33 -13.37 9.08 7.93
CA ASP A 33 -13.59 10.47 7.61
C ASP A 33 -12.38 11.26 8.12
N GLY A 34 -11.51 11.68 7.18
CA GLY A 34 -10.64 12.82 7.37
C GLY A 34 -9.76 12.90 8.61
N ALA A 35 -9.40 11.79 9.25
CA ALA A 35 -8.41 11.84 10.32
C ALA A 35 -7.08 12.37 9.75
N ALA A 36 -6.67 13.53 10.20
CA ALA A 36 -5.50 14.26 9.78
C ALA A 36 -4.21 13.52 10.19
N GLY A 37 -3.88 12.41 9.50
CA GLY A 37 -2.61 11.73 9.61
C GLY A 37 -1.65 12.22 8.53
N ALA A 38 -0.34 12.10 8.78
CA ALA A 38 0.66 12.44 7.79
C ALA A 38 0.55 11.52 6.57
N ALA A 39 0.37 12.11 5.37
CA ALA A 39 0.30 11.37 4.11
C ALA A 39 1.65 10.81 3.65
N GLY A 40 2.75 11.24 4.28
CA GLY A 40 4.10 10.81 3.95
C GLY A 40 5.16 11.48 4.82
N HIS A 41 6.43 11.23 4.49
CA HIS A 41 7.59 11.76 5.18
C HIS A 41 8.58 12.36 4.18
N ILE A 42 9.25 13.43 4.58
CA ILE A 42 10.35 14.00 3.82
C ILE A 42 11.61 13.83 4.66
N HIS A 43 12.61 13.12 4.13
CA HIS A 43 13.90 12.96 4.77
C HIS A 43 14.89 13.99 4.21
N PHE A 44 15.43 14.81 5.08
CA PHE A 44 16.53 15.71 4.77
C PHE A 44 17.78 15.19 5.49
N SER A 45 18.86 14.86 4.81
CA SER A 45 19.15 15.01 3.38
C SER A 45 19.35 13.65 2.70
N LEU A 46 19.26 13.64 1.36
CA LEU A 46 19.51 12.45 0.55
C LEU A 46 20.88 11.82 0.82
N SER A 47 21.92 12.62 1.11
CA SER A 47 23.26 12.12 1.39
C SER A 47 23.32 11.21 2.61
N THR A 48 22.51 11.46 3.63
CA THR A 48 22.43 10.61 4.82
C THR A 48 21.87 9.23 4.49
N LEU A 49 20.85 9.17 3.61
CA LEU A 49 20.25 7.93 3.16
C LEU A 49 21.15 7.19 2.17
N ALA A 50 21.75 7.92 1.20
CA ALA A 50 22.61 7.32 0.17
C ALA A 50 23.90 6.71 0.75
N GLN A 51 24.40 7.26 1.85
CA GLN A 51 25.58 6.78 2.56
C GLN A 51 25.23 5.80 3.69
N ASP A 52 23.97 5.51 3.88
CA ASP A 52 23.45 4.68 5.00
C ASP A 52 24.05 5.08 6.36
N ARG A 53 24.15 6.37 6.63
CA ARG A 53 24.78 6.88 7.87
C ARG A 53 24.07 6.31 9.09
N ALA A 54 24.87 5.73 9.99
CA ALA A 54 24.38 5.03 11.18
C ALA A 54 23.35 3.92 10.88
N GLY A 55 23.35 3.35 9.67
CA GLY A 55 22.42 2.31 9.25
C GLY A 55 20.97 2.80 9.01
N LEU A 56 20.77 4.10 8.81
CA LEU A 56 19.42 4.68 8.71
C LEU A 56 18.63 4.11 7.55
N ALA A 57 19.20 4.03 6.34
CA ALA A 57 18.51 3.52 5.17
C ALA A 57 18.15 2.04 5.35
N THR A 58 19.10 1.24 5.87
CA THR A 58 18.88 -0.17 6.21
C THR A 58 17.74 -0.33 7.23
N LEU A 59 17.75 0.44 8.32
CA LEU A 59 16.71 0.36 9.35
C LEU A 59 15.32 0.77 8.81
N LEU A 60 15.25 1.79 7.94
CA LEU A 60 14.00 2.19 7.30
C LEU A 60 13.47 1.10 6.36
N GLN A 61 14.33 0.49 5.55
CA GLN A 61 13.96 -0.60 4.63
C GLN A 61 13.50 -1.86 5.37
N MET A 62 14.15 -2.22 6.46
CA MET A 62 13.79 -3.39 7.27
C MET A 62 12.58 -3.14 8.18
N GLY A 63 12.27 -1.89 8.46
CA GLY A 63 11.22 -1.44 9.37
C GLY A 63 10.02 -0.80 8.65
N PRO A 64 9.83 0.51 8.81
CA PRO A 64 8.63 1.19 8.33
C PRO A 64 8.45 1.13 6.80
N TYR A 65 9.50 0.94 6.01
CA TYR A 65 9.42 0.85 4.55
C TYR A 65 9.60 -0.58 4.00
N ALA A 66 9.52 -1.59 4.87
CA ALA A 66 9.64 -2.99 4.46
C ALA A 66 8.51 -3.45 3.50
N ARG A 67 7.41 -2.73 3.46
CA ARG A 67 6.26 -3.02 2.58
C ARG A 67 5.94 -1.85 1.67
N PRO A 68 5.53 -2.11 0.42
CA PRO A 68 5.05 -1.08 -0.48
C PRO A 68 3.88 -0.31 0.12
N ALA A 69 3.77 0.96 -0.20
CA ALA A 69 2.64 1.80 0.15
C ALA A 69 2.04 2.41 -1.11
N LEU A 70 0.75 2.73 -1.06
CA LEU A 70 0.12 3.52 -2.11
C LEU A 70 0.61 4.97 -2.02
N VAL A 71 0.85 5.56 -3.19
CA VAL A 71 1.01 7.01 -3.29
C VAL A 71 -0.35 7.63 -2.98
N PRO A 72 -0.42 8.67 -2.13
CA PRO A 72 -1.66 9.38 -1.87
C PRO A 72 -2.31 9.86 -3.16
N ALA A 73 -3.64 9.77 -3.23
CA ALA A 73 -4.38 10.26 -4.38
C ALA A 73 -4.15 11.76 -4.60
N MET A 74 -4.06 12.15 -5.86
CA MET A 74 -3.90 13.53 -6.31
C MET A 74 -5.21 14.05 -6.91
N PRO A 75 -6.21 14.46 -6.08
CA PRO A 75 -7.55 14.81 -6.54
C PRO A 75 -7.56 16.02 -7.50
N TRP A 76 -6.57 16.90 -7.38
CA TRP A 76 -6.42 18.08 -8.29
C TRP A 76 -6.06 17.70 -9.74
N LEU A 77 -5.68 16.43 -10.01
CA LEU A 77 -5.42 15.93 -11.36
C LEU A 77 -6.64 15.25 -12.01
N GLY A 78 -7.80 15.33 -11.37
CA GLY A 78 -9.05 14.79 -11.86
C GLY A 78 -9.82 14.02 -10.77
N ASP A 79 -11.14 13.85 -10.90
CA ASP A 79 -12.00 13.29 -9.87
C ASP A 79 -12.55 11.89 -10.16
N THR A 80 -12.44 11.42 -11.41
CA THR A 80 -13.02 10.13 -11.79
C THR A 80 -12.15 8.97 -11.32
N PRO A 81 -12.65 8.07 -10.47
CA PRO A 81 -11.95 6.84 -10.13
C PRO A 81 -11.80 5.93 -11.36
N PRO A 82 -10.75 5.10 -11.41
CA PRO A 82 -10.62 4.10 -12.47
C PRO A 82 -11.69 3.01 -12.33
N ALA A 83 -11.95 2.27 -13.41
CA ALA A 83 -12.82 1.10 -13.37
C ALA A 83 -12.24 0.01 -12.46
N GLY A 84 -13.10 -0.72 -11.76
CA GLY A 84 -12.73 -1.82 -10.91
C GLY A 84 -12.10 -3.00 -11.66
N PRO A 85 -11.31 -3.84 -10.99
CA PRO A 85 -10.78 -5.06 -11.59
C PRO A 85 -11.83 -6.17 -11.60
N THR A 86 -11.61 -7.18 -12.44
CA THR A 86 -12.32 -8.47 -12.41
C THR A 86 -11.34 -9.55 -11.95
N LEU A 87 -11.77 -10.42 -11.05
CA LEU A 87 -10.96 -11.53 -10.55
C LEU A 87 -11.44 -12.84 -11.15
N ARG A 88 -10.56 -13.55 -11.86
CA ARG A 88 -10.85 -14.87 -12.44
C ARG A 88 -10.04 -15.94 -11.72
N ARG A 89 -10.72 -17.02 -11.34
CA ARG A 89 -10.05 -18.19 -10.74
C ARG A 89 -9.19 -18.90 -11.78
N ARG A 90 -8.02 -19.35 -11.34
CA ARG A 90 -7.11 -20.19 -12.13
C ARG A 90 -6.43 -21.20 -11.21
N VAL A 91 -5.74 -22.17 -11.81
CA VAL A 91 -4.95 -23.15 -11.05
C VAL A 91 -3.84 -22.41 -10.28
N GLY A 92 -3.80 -22.58 -8.98
CA GLY A 92 -2.80 -21.97 -8.09
C GLY A 92 -3.04 -20.51 -7.72
N GLY A 93 -4.23 -19.92 -8.04
CA GLY A 93 -4.50 -18.53 -7.63
C GLY A 93 -5.59 -17.83 -8.39
N LEU A 94 -5.42 -16.53 -8.56
CA LEU A 94 -6.35 -15.67 -9.30
C LEU A 94 -5.60 -14.93 -10.41
N ARG A 95 -6.34 -14.57 -11.47
CA ARG A 95 -5.90 -13.62 -12.48
C ARG A 95 -6.69 -12.34 -12.33
N ILE A 96 -5.98 -11.22 -12.31
CA ILE A 96 -6.56 -9.87 -12.27
C ILE A 96 -6.71 -9.36 -13.70
N GLU A 97 -7.91 -8.99 -14.07
CA GLU A 97 -8.23 -8.28 -15.31
C GLU A 97 -8.72 -6.89 -14.95
N GLY A 98 -8.33 -5.87 -15.71
CA GLY A 98 -8.74 -4.51 -15.44
C GLY A 98 -8.38 -3.54 -16.57
N PRO A 99 -8.68 -2.25 -16.39
CA PRO A 99 -8.54 -1.25 -17.43
C PRO A 99 -7.08 -1.05 -17.83
N ALA A 100 -6.86 -0.62 -19.08
CA ALA A 100 -5.52 -0.27 -19.58
C ALA A 100 -4.90 0.93 -18.83
N THR A 101 -5.73 1.71 -18.14
CA THR A 101 -5.29 2.85 -17.30
C THR A 101 -4.77 2.44 -15.94
N ALA A 102 -4.86 1.15 -15.58
CA ALA A 102 -4.29 0.65 -14.33
C ALA A 102 -2.78 0.87 -14.31
N ALA A 103 -2.30 1.52 -13.26
CA ALA A 103 -0.87 1.65 -12.99
C ALA A 103 -0.39 0.57 -12.01
N ARG A 104 -1.25 0.22 -11.05
CA ARG A 104 -0.98 -0.79 -10.02
C ARG A 104 -2.27 -1.48 -9.59
N TRP A 105 -2.11 -2.59 -8.89
CA TRP A 105 -3.17 -3.26 -8.12
C TRP A 105 -2.91 -3.04 -6.64
N ALA A 106 -3.91 -2.55 -5.93
CA ALA A 106 -3.95 -2.60 -4.47
C ALA A 106 -4.57 -3.94 -4.07
N VAL A 107 -3.84 -4.74 -3.33
CA VAL A 107 -4.21 -6.13 -3.01
C VAL A 107 -4.28 -6.32 -1.51
N TRP A 108 -5.36 -6.86 -1.02
CA TRP A 108 -5.52 -7.30 0.37
C TRP A 108 -5.78 -8.80 0.38
N ARG A 109 -5.03 -9.53 1.18
CA ARG A 109 -5.20 -10.98 1.42
C ARG A 109 -5.53 -11.21 2.87
N ARG A 110 -6.59 -11.96 3.15
CA ARG A 110 -6.96 -12.34 4.51
C ARG A 110 -6.32 -13.67 4.85
N ILE A 111 -5.30 -13.66 5.70
CA ILE A 111 -4.53 -14.83 6.11
C ILE A 111 -4.61 -14.94 7.63
N GLY A 112 -5.07 -16.10 8.15
CA GLY A 112 -5.24 -16.28 9.59
C GLY A 112 -6.17 -15.24 10.23
N GLY A 113 -7.23 -14.83 9.53
CA GLY A 113 -8.17 -13.81 10.02
C GLY A 113 -7.71 -12.35 9.86
N THR A 114 -6.44 -12.10 9.51
CA THR A 114 -5.86 -10.76 9.41
C THR A 114 -5.68 -10.34 7.95
N TRP A 115 -6.08 -9.11 7.63
CA TRP A 115 -5.85 -8.53 6.31
C TRP A 115 -4.40 -8.07 6.17
N ARG A 116 -3.73 -8.53 5.11
CA ARG A 116 -2.38 -8.11 4.70
C ARG A 116 -2.49 -7.33 3.40
N PHE A 117 -1.92 -6.14 3.40
CA PHE A 117 -1.91 -5.25 2.25
C PHE A 117 -0.61 -5.39 1.45
N ASP A 118 -0.73 -5.30 0.12
CA ASP A 118 0.38 -5.29 -0.82
C ASP A 118 0.03 -4.42 -2.04
N VAL A 119 1.05 -4.00 -2.80
CA VAL A 119 0.91 -3.24 -4.03
C VAL A 119 1.65 -3.97 -5.14
N GLN A 120 0.93 -4.33 -6.19
CA GLN A 120 1.46 -5.09 -7.31
C GLN A 120 1.44 -4.23 -8.59
N PRO A 121 2.50 -4.23 -9.43
CA PRO A 121 2.48 -3.56 -10.73
C PRO A 121 1.33 -4.07 -11.61
N ALA A 122 0.75 -3.21 -12.45
CA ALA A 122 -0.42 -3.57 -13.27
C ALA A 122 -0.12 -4.62 -14.35
N GLN A 123 1.14 -4.78 -14.76
CA GLN A 123 1.58 -5.84 -15.67
C GLN A 123 1.55 -7.22 -15.00
N ASP A 124 1.73 -7.28 -13.68
CA ASP A 124 1.69 -8.52 -12.91
C ASP A 124 0.24 -8.85 -12.58
N ARG A 125 -0.36 -9.68 -13.42
CA ARG A 125 -1.79 -10.00 -13.34
C ARG A 125 -2.10 -11.28 -12.58
N ASP A 126 -1.09 -12.04 -12.23
CA ASP A 126 -1.25 -13.29 -11.51
C ASP A 126 -1.08 -13.05 -10.00
N LEU A 127 -2.04 -13.51 -9.23
CA LEU A 127 -2.09 -13.34 -7.79
C LEU A 127 -2.09 -14.70 -7.10
N ASP A 128 -1.02 -14.94 -6.35
CA ASP A 128 -0.96 -16.09 -5.45
C ASP A 128 -1.94 -15.89 -4.28
N THR A 129 -2.74 -16.92 -4.02
CA THR A 129 -3.75 -16.94 -2.97
C THR A 129 -3.47 -17.95 -1.88
N ALA A 130 -2.28 -18.54 -1.84
CA ALA A 130 -1.94 -19.57 -0.87
C ALA A 130 -2.21 -19.10 0.57
N GLY A 131 -2.98 -19.89 1.32
CA GLY A 131 -3.33 -19.62 2.71
C GLY A 131 -4.30 -18.45 2.93
N ALA A 132 -4.82 -17.83 1.87
CA ALA A 132 -5.79 -16.75 2.00
C ALA A 132 -7.21 -17.29 2.02
N SER A 133 -8.04 -16.85 2.97
CA SER A 133 -9.50 -17.13 3.02
C SER A 133 -10.32 -16.10 2.24
N ALA A 134 -9.75 -14.95 1.92
CA ALA A 134 -10.37 -13.94 1.06
C ALA A 134 -9.30 -13.06 0.44
N VAL A 135 -9.62 -12.53 -0.73
CA VAL A 135 -8.79 -11.56 -1.47
C VAL A 135 -9.67 -10.39 -1.88
N ALA A 136 -9.14 -9.18 -1.73
CA ALA A 136 -9.75 -7.97 -2.24
C ALA A 136 -8.75 -7.23 -3.11
N VAL A 137 -9.19 -6.70 -4.24
CA VAL A 137 -8.33 -5.99 -5.19
C VAL A 137 -9.01 -4.72 -5.66
N ALA A 138 -8.24 -3.65 -5.78
CA ALA A 138 -8.66 -2.42 -6.43
C ALA A 138 -7.65 -2.01 -7.50
N THR A 139 -8.15 -1.39 -8.56
CA THR A 139 -7.31 -0.70 -9.55
C THR A 139 -6.77 0.59 -8.93
N VAL A 140 -5.50 0.87 -9.17
CA VAL A 140 -4.87 2.17 -8.84
C VAL A 140 -4.38 2.81 -10.13
N ASP A 141 -4.81 4.03 -10.40
CA ASP A 141 -4.37 4.78 -11.56
C ASP A 141 -3.03 5.52 -11.32
N ARG A 142 -2.56 6.27 -12.31
CA ARG A 142 -1.32 7.04 -12.23
C ARG A 142 -1.38 8.20 -11.23
N THR A 143 -2.58 8.63 -10.84
CA THR A 143 -2.81 9.72 -9.89
C THR A 143 -3.03 9.23 -8.47
N GLY A 144 -2.86 7.92 -8.23
CA GLY A 144 -3.04 7.29 -6.92
C GLY A 144 -4.50 7.02 -6.54
N LYS A 145 -5.46 7.24 -7.44
CA LYS A 145 -6.86 6.96 -7.15
C LYS A 145 -7.16 5.48 -7.21
N LEU A 146 -7.99 5.04 -6.27
CA LEU A 146 -8.49 3.67 -6.22
C LEU A 146 -9.87 3.59 -6.88
N SER A 147 -10.10 2.45 -7.55
CA SER A 147 -11.43 2.01 -7.95
C SER A 147 -12.23 1.49 -6.75
N GLU A 148 -13.47 1.10 -7.00
CA GLU A 148 -14.17 0.18 -6.11
C GLU A 148 -13.37 -1.12 -5.93
N VAL A 149 -13.51 -1.71 -4.73
CA VAL A 149 -12.80 -2.94 -4.35
C VAL A 149 -13.61 -4.16 -4.79
N GLN A 150 -12.98 -5.04 -5.54
CA GLN A 150 -13.54 -6.36 -5.84
C GLN A 150 -13.11 -7.35 -4.76
N LEU A 151 -14.06 -7.84 -3.98
CA LEU A 151 -13.84 -8.85 -2.92
C LEU A 151 -14.21 -10.24 -3.44
N LEU A 152 -13.35 -11.23 -3.16
CA LEU A 152 -13.59 -12.65 -3.44
C LEU A 152 -13.25 -13.48 -2.21
N HIS A 153 -14.23 -14.28 -1.74
CA HIS A 153 -13.98 -15.31 -0.72
C HIS A 153 -13.41 -16.56 -1.38
N LEU A 154 -12.43 -17.15 -0.72
CA LEU A 154 -11.77 -18.37 -1.15
C LEU A 154 -12.24 -19.54 -0.27
N PRO A 155 -12.29 -20.76 -0.83
CA PRO A 155 -12.68 -21.96 -0.09
C PRO A 155 -11.71 -22.30 1.03
#